data_c4ba83389bda6be356546674ac990c15
#
_entry.id   c4ba83389bda6be356546674ac990c15
#
_cell.length_a   1.000
_cell.length_b   1.000
_cell.length_c   1.000
_cell.angle_alpha   90.00
_cell.angle_beta   90.00
_cell.angle_gamma   90.00
#
_symmetry.space_group_name_H-M   'P 1'
#
loop_
_entity.id
_entity.type
_entity.pdbx_description
1 polymer ?
#
loop_
_entity_poly.entity_id
_entity_poly.type
_entity_poly.pdbx_seq_one_letter_code
_entity_poly.pdbx_strand_id
1 'polypeptide(L)'
;MARDGTARGGARSGAGRKPKALADRVMAGEAARAIELPEPPQFEGEDVPPVKEYLKAKQKTGKDLCAAEVYEETWEWLKDRGCERLVNVQLIEQYAMSVSRWIQCEECISEFGFLAKHPTTGNAIASPYVSMSQQYMKQVNQIWYQIFQVVKENCSQPFSGNTPQDDVMERLLMTRKGM
;
A
#
# COMPACT_ATOMS: atom_id res chain seq x y z
N MET A 1 5.97 -53.34 -15.06
CA MET A 1 5.90 -51.88 -15.33
C MET A 1 5.91 -51.17 -13.99
N ALA A 2 7.03 -50.60 -13.60
CA ALA A 2 7.14 -49.82 -12.37
C ALA A 2 6.39 -48.50 -12.55
N ARG A 3 5.30 -48.32 -11.82
CA ARG A 3 4.70 -46.99 -11.64
C ARG A 3 5.64 -46.22 -10.69
N ASP A 4 6.47 -45.37 -11.27
CA ASP A 4 7.16 -44.36 -10.49
C ASP A 4 6.08 -43.42 -9.93
N GLY A 5 5.84 -43.37 -8.65
CA GLY A 5 4.79 -42.58 -7.98
C GLY A 5 4.91 -41.05 -8.11
N THR A 6 5.50 -40.56 -9.20
CA THR A 6 5.56 -39.12 -9.49
C THR A 6 4.29 -38.68 -10.19
N ALA A 7 3.25 -38.41 -9.42
CA ALA A 7 2.11 -37.62 -9.88
C ALA A 7 2.57 -36.20 -10.25
N ARG A 8 3.20 -36.07 -11.40
CA ARG A 8 3.60 -34.77 -11.96
C ARG A 8 2.34 -34.08 -12.42
N GLY A 9 1.83 -33.15 -11.62
CA GLY A 9 0.68 -32.31 -11.99
C GLY A 9 -0.44 -32.27 -10.97
N GLY A 10 -0.23 -32.65 -9.72
CA GLY A 10 -1.21 -32.45 -8.66
C GLY A 10 -1.58 -30.97 -8.52
N ALA A 11 -2.86 -30.71 -8.19
CA ALA A 11 -3.38 -29.39 -7.94
C ALA A 11 -2.49 -28.66 -6.90
N ARG A 12 -1.79 -27.62 -7.36
CA ARG A 12 -1.01 -26.76 -6.47
C ARG A 12 -1.94 -25.69 -5.90
N SER A 13 -1.92 -25.48 -4.60
CA SER A 13 -2.60 -24.34 -3.98
C SER A 13 -2.17 -23.06 -4.69
N GLY A 14 -3.13 -22.30 -5.27
CA GLY A 14 -2.85 -21.11 -6.05
C GLY A 14 -2.57 -21.32 -7.55
N ALA A 15 -2.53 -22.56 -8.05
CA ALA A 15 -2.40 -22.87 -9.48
C ALA A 15 -3.75 -22.82 -10.19
N GLY A 16 -4.29 -21.63 -10.36
CA GLY A 16 -5.53 -21.39 -11.08
C GLY A 16 -5.60 -19.96 -11.57
N ARG A 17 -6.60 -19.66 -12.42
CA ARG A 17 -6.89 -18.27 -12.77
C ARG A 17 -7.22 -17.50 -11.49
N LYS A 18 -6.52 -16.39 -11.26
CA LYS A 18 -6.82 -15.52 -10.13
C LYS A 18 -8.31 -15.16 -10.12
N PRO A 19 -8.99 -15.16 -8.95
CA PRO A 19 -10.39 -14.81 -8.89
C PRO A 19 -10.60 -13.39 -9.41
N LYS A 20 -11.69 -13.18 -10.14
CA LYS A 20 -12.12 -11.84 -10.58
C LYS A 20 -12.47 -11.00 -9.37
N ALA A 21 -12.38 -9.67 -9.51
CA ALA A 21 -12.89 -8.75 -8.50
C ALA A 21 -14.37 -9.02 -8.23
N LEU A 22 -14.81 -8.77 -7.00
CA LEU A 22 -16.22 -8.95 -6.64
C LEU A 22 -17.13 -8.06 -7.49
N ALA A 23 -16.72 -6.80 -7.72
CA ALA A 23 -17.43 -5.87 -8.59
C ALA A 23 -17.65 -6.43 -10.00
N ASP A 24 -16.61 -6.99 -10.63
CA ASP A 24 -16.71 -7.59 -11.98
C ASP A 24 -17.66 -8.79 -11.99
N ARG A 25 -17.68 -9.56 -10.90
CA ARG A 25 -18.58 -10.72 -10.75
C ARG A 25 -20.04 -10.29 -10.58
N VAL A 26 -20.28 -9.23 -9.82
CA VAL A 26 -21.62 -8.65 -9.64
C VAL A 26 -22.12 -8.09 -10.96
N MET A 27 -21.30 -7.34 -11.69
CA MET A 27 -21.65 -6.80 -13.02
C MET A 27 -21.89 -7.91 -14.05
N ALA A 28 -21.18 -9.03 -13.97
CA ALA A 28 -21.39 -10.20 -14.83
C ALA A 28 -22.58 -11.07 -14.42
N GLY A 29 -23.34 -10.71 -13.39
CA GLY A 29 -24.47 -11.49 -12.88
C GLY A 29 -24.05 -12.77 -12.13
N GLU A 30 -22.78 -12.91 -11.76
CA GLU A 30 -22.24 -14.06 -11.02
C GLU A 30 -22.51 -13.94 -9.50
N ALA A 31 -23.34 -12.99 -9.09
CA ALA A 31 -23.58 -12.63 -7.67
C ALA A 31 -24.21 -13.75 -6.81
N ALA A 32 -24.80 -14.78 -7.45
CA ALA A 32 -25.38 -15.93 -6.73
C ALA A 32 -24.38 -16.73 -5.88
N ARG A 33 -23.08 -16.43 -5.95
CA ARG A 33 -22.01 -16.99 -5.13
C ARG A 33 -21.29 -15.95 -4.27
N ALA A 34 -21.80 -14.73 -4.19
CA ALA A 34 -21.27 -13.75 -3.26
C ALA A 34 -21.54 -14.26 -1.82
N ILE A 35 -20.51 -14.33 -1.00
CA ILE A 35 -20.67 -14.57 0.42
C ILE A 35 -21.45 -13.38 0.95
N GLU A 36 -22.62 -13.59 1.53
CA GLU A 36 -23.31 -12.57 2.31
C GLU A 36 -22.37 -12.20 3.45
N LEU A 37 -21.79 -11.02 3.36
CA LEU A 37 -21.00 -10.49 4.46
C LEU A 37 -21.97 -10.26 5.62
N PRO A 38 -21.62 -10.69 6.85
CA PRO A 38 -22.41 -10.35 8.01
C PRO A 38 -22.53 -8.84 8.09
N GLU A 39 -23.74 -8.35 8.38
CA GLU A 39 -23.96 -6.91 8.57
C GLU A 39 -22.90 -6.38 9.55
N PRO A 40 -22.11 -5.38 9.16
CA PRO A 40 -21.09 -4.86 10.04
C PRO A 40 -21.78 -4.33 11.31
N PRO A 41 -21.26 -4.61 12.51
CA PRO A 41 -21.83 -4.09 13.73
C PRO A 41 -21.86 -2.55 13.62
N GLN A 42 -23.04 -1.98 13.86
CA GLN A 42 -23.22 -0.52 13.91
C GLN A 42 -22.47 -0.03 15.15
N PHE A 43 -21.27 0.50 14.97
CA PHE A 43 -20.58 1.25 16.01
C PHE A 43 -21.06 2.70 15.94
N GLU A 44 -21.77 3.15 16.96
CA GLU A 44 -21.97 4.56 17.25
C GLU A 44 -20.64 5.10 17.79
N GLY A 45 -19.87 5.79 16.96
CA GLY A 45 -18.58 6.38 17.33
C GLY A 45 -17.89 7.02 16.12
N GLU A 46 -16.92 7.86 16.39
CA GLU A 46 -16.13 8.53 15.36
C GLU A 46 -15.63 7.53 14.32
N ASP A 47 -15.99 7.77 13.07
CA ASP A 47 -15.82 6.84 11.96
C ASP A 47 -14.34 6.57 11.59
N VAL A 48 -13.42 7.40 12.05
CA VAL A 48 -11.98 7.30 11.77
C VAL A 48 -11.23 7.05 13.09
N PRO A 49 -10.46 5.95 13.20
CA PRO A 49 -9.61 5.76 14.37
C PRO A 49 -8.62 6.93 14.52
N PRO A 50 -8.38 7.41 15.75
CA PRO A 50 -7.54 8.57 15.97
C PRO A 50 -6.12 8.32 15.43
N VAL A 51 -5.62 9.28 14.68
CA VAL A 51 -4.25 9.26 14.15
C VAL A 51 -3.27 9.25 15.30
N LYS A 52 -2.44 8.21 15.39
CA LYS A 52 -1.45 8.08 16.46
C LYS A 52 -0.35 9.12 16.36
N GLU A 53 0.19 9.54 17.49
CA GLU A 53 1.19 10.62 17.58
C GLU A 53 2.44 10.35 16.71
N TYR A 54 2.89 9.10 16.59
CA TYR A 54 4.06 8.79 15.79
C TYR A 54 3.87 9.04 14.28
N LEU A 55 2.63 9.05 13.77
CA LEU A 55 2.33 9.43 12.39
C LEU A 55 2.42 10.95 12.20
N LYS A 56 2.26 11.73 13.27
CA LYS A 56 2.39 13.19 13.30
C LYS A 56 3.81 13.66 13.63
N ALA A 57 4.76 12.72 13.75
CA ALA A 57 6.14 13.04 14.10
C ALA A 57 6.80 13.92 13.03
N LYS A 58 7.71 14.80 13.50
CA LYS A 58 8.48 15.67 12.61
C LYS A 58 9.81 15.04 12.23
N GLN A 59 10.31 15.40 11.06
CA GLN A 59 11.67 15.09 10.65
C GLN A 59 12.68 15.88 11.52
N LYS A 60 13.93 15.43 11.52
CA LYS A 60 15.01 16.18 12.22
C LYS A 60 15.14 17.63 11.73
N THR A 61 14.77 17.90 10.49
CA THR A 61 14.75 19.23 9.86
C THR A 61 13.57 20.10 10.33
N GLY A 62 12.65 19.57 11.13
CA GLY A 62 11.42 20.25 11.55
C GLY A 62 10.25 20.13 10.56
N LYS A 63 10.47 19.58 9.35
CA LYS A 63 9.43 19.33 8.36
C LYS A 63 8.50 18.23 8.85
N ASP A 64 7.20 18.38 8.65
CA ASP A 64 6.22 17.37 9.01
C ASP A 64 6.36 16.13 8.11
N LEU A 65 6.08 14.96 8.68
CA LEU A 65 5.88 13.75 7.91
C LEU A 65 4.48 13.77 7.32
N CYS A 66 4.33 13.41 6.05
CA CYS A 66 3.01 13.31 5.41
C CYS A 66 2.24 12.02 5.82
N ALA A 67 2.71 11.31 6.85
CA ALA A 67 2.14 10.01 7.20
C ALA A 67 0.70 10.12 7.73
N ALA A 68 0.37 11.20 8.46
CA ALA A 68 -1.00 11.42 8.94
C ALA A 68 -1.98 11.64 7.77
N GLU A 69 -1.60 12.46 6.80
CA GLU A 69 -2.41 12.72 5.60
C GLU A 69 -2.65 11.44 4.80
N VAL A 70 -1.59 10.67 4.54
CA VAL A 70 -1.69 9.40 3.80
C VAL A 70 -2.58 8.39 4.55
N TYR A 71 -2.52 8.39 5.89
CA TYR A 71 -3.39 7.55 6.71
C TYR A 71 -4.86 7.94 6.55
N GLU A 72 -5.18 9.23 6.69
CA GLU A 72 -6.54 9.76 6.57
C GLU A 72 -7.10 9.52 5.16
N GLU A 73 -6.36 9.83 4.10
CA GLU A 73 -6.76 9.59 2.71
C GLU A 73 -7.01 8.09 2.43
N THR A 74 -6.14 7.22 2.95
CA THR A 74 -6.33 5.77 2.78
C THR A 74 -7.57 5.28 3.51
N TRP A 75 -7.82 5.81 4.70
CA TRP A 75 -9.00 5.48 5.48
C TRP A 75 -10.30 5.94 4.80
N GLU A 76 -10.34 7.20 4.33
CA GLU A 76 -11.48 7.74 3.57
C GLU A 76 -11.75 6.91 2.32
N TRP A 77 -10.71 6.56 1.58
CA TRP A 77 -10.82 5.71 0.40
C TRP A 77 -11.41 4.33 0.71
N LEU A 78 -11.06 3.73 1.84
CA LEU A 78 -11.64 2.47 2.32
C LEU A 78 -13.08 2.64 2.78
N LYS A 79 -13.40 3.75 3.46
CA LYS A 79 -14.74 4.10 3.94
C LYS A 79 -15.73 4.26 2.79
N ASP A 80 -15.34 4.98 1.74
CA ASP A 80 -16.16 5.15 0.52
C ASP A 80 -16.55 3.82 -0.12
N ARG A 81 -15.78 2.76 0.16
CA ARG A 81 -16.00 1.40 -0.36
C ARG A 81 -16.57 0.43 0.66
N GLY A 82 -16.85 0.92 1.88
CA GLY A 82 -17.38 0.09 2.97
C GLY A 82 -16.41 -1.01 3.42
N CYS A 83 -15.12 -0.82 3.19
CA CYS A 83 -14.07 -1.80 3.50
C CYS A 83 -13.20 -1.42 4.70
N GLU A 84 -13.45 -0.29 5.35
CA GLU A 84 -12.64 0.25 6.44
C GLU A 84 -12.51 -0.69 7.64
N ARG A 85 -13.55 -1.52 7.89
CA ARG A 85 -13.56 -2.48 9.00
C ARG A 85 -12.90 -3.81 8.68
N LEU A 86 -12.64 -4.06 7.40
CA LEU A 86 -12.05 -5.32 6.93
C LEU A 86 -10.53 -5.25 6.89
N VAL A 87 -9.97 -4.04 6.89
CA VAL A 87 -8.52 -3.80 6.87
C VAL A 87 -8.04 -3.52 8.29
N ASN A 88 -6.95 -4.17 8.67
CA ASN A 88 -6.33 -3.91 9.97
C ASN A 88 -5.75 -2.48 10.01
N VAL A 89 -6.12 -1.71 11.02
CA VAL A 89 -5.63 -0.33 11.24
C VAL A 89 -4.10 -0.27 11.23
N GLN A 90 -3.41 -1.24 11.85
CA GLN A 90 -1.95 -1.29 11.86
C GLN A 90 -1.35 -1.41 10.44
N LEU A 91 -2.04 -2.06 9.52
CA LEU A 91 -1.60 -2.17 8.14
C LEU A 91 -1.63 -0.83 7.42
N ILE A 92 -2.68 -0.03 7.68
CA ILE A 92 -2.82 1.33 7.15
C ILE A 92 -1.74 2.24 7.76
N GLU A 93 -1.49 2.13 9.07
CA GLU A 93 -0.41 2.85 9.75
C GLU A 93 0.97 2.53 9.16
N GLN A 94 1.25 1.25 8.91
CA GLN A 94 2.51 0.80 8.28
C GLN A 94 2.63 1.31 6.84
N TYR A 95 1.53 1.30 6.08
CA TYR A 95 1.48 1.87 4.75
C TYR A 95 1.84 3.35 4.78
N ALA A 96 1.14 4.14 5.57
CA ALA A 96 1.32 5.57 5.69
C ALA A 96 2.75 5.95 6.10
N MET A 97 3.32 5.25 7.09
CA MET A 97 4.69 5.48 7.52
C MET A 97 5.70 5.10 6.43
N SER A 98 5.48 3.98 5.73
CA SER A 98 6.37 3.54 4.66
C SER A 98 6.37 4.51 3.47
N VAL A 99 5.20 5.04 3.10
CA VAL A 99 5.04 6.09 2.08
C VAL A 99 5.80 7.35 2.48
N SER A 100 5.60 7.82 3.70
CA SER A 100 6.29 9.02 4.23
C SER A 100 7.81 8.86 4.19
N ARG A 101 8.34 7.70 4.57
CA ARG A 101 9.78 7.42 4.51
C ARG A 101 10.30 7.30 3.08
N TRP A 102 9.51 6.76 2.18
CA TRP A 102 9.86 6.73 0.76
C TRP A 102 9.99 8.14 0.20
N ILE A 103 9.00 9.01 0.42
CA ILE A 103 9.04 10.41 -0.01
C ILE A 103 10.27 11.11 0.56
N GLN A 104 10.56 10.92 1.86
CA GLN A 104 11.75 11.49 2.50
C GLN A 104 13.05 11.03 1.84
N CYS A 105 13.16 9.75 1.46
CA CYS A 105 14.33 9.25 0.75
C CYS A 105 14.49 9.89 -0.64
N GLU A 106 13.39 10.07 -1.37
CA GLU A 106 13.41 10.72 -2.69
C GLU A 106 13.78 12.21 -2.57
N GLU A 107 13.32 12.91 -1.54
CA GLU A 107 13.76 14.28 -1.23
C GLU A 107 15.27 14.32 -0.98
N CYS A 108 15.81 13.42 -0.15
CA CYS A 108 17.24 13.33 0.11
C CYS A 108 18.05 12.98 -1.16
N ILE A 109 17.54 12.10 -2.02
CA ILE A 109 18.19 11.79 -3.30
C ILE A 109 18.19 13.02 -4.20
N SER A 110 17.12 13.79 -4.22
CA SER A 110 17.01 15.02 -5.01
C SER A 110 17.97 16.09 -4.50
N GLU A 111 18.17 16.20 -3.19
CA GLU A 111 19.05 17.17 -2.54
C GLU A 111 20.53 16.77 -2.64
N PHE A 112 20.88 15.51 -2.32
CA PHE A 112 22.25 15.04 -2.18
C PHE A 112 22.77 14.24 -3.39
N GLY A 113 21.89 13.85 -4.30
CA GLY A 113 22.20 13.07 -5.50
C GLY A 113 22.34 11.57 -5.27
N PHE A 114 22.58 10.86 -6.38
CA PHE A 114 22.70 9.39 -6.40
C PHE A 114 24.06 8.87 -5.90
N LEU A 115 25.07 9.72 -5.89
CA LEU A 115 26.42 9.37 -5.50
C LEU A 115 26.83 10.07 -4.22
N ALA A 116 27.46 9.34 -3.35
CA ALA A 116 28.12 9.83 -2.13
C ALA A 116 29.62 9.55 -2.19
N LYS A 117 30.42 10.25 -1.36
CA LYS A 117 31.85 9.96 -1.19
C LYS A 117 32.04 9.01 -0.04
N HIS A 118 32.82 7.95 -0.27
CA HIS A 118 33.20 7.04 0.82
C HIS A 118 34.06 7.79 1.84
N PRO A 119 33.72 7.73 3.16
CA PRO A 119 34.35 8.57 4.16
C PRO A 119 35.87 8.33 4.33
N THR A 120 36.35 7.11 4.03
CA THR A 120 37.75 6.74 4.20
C THR A 120 38.55 6.82 2.89
N THR A 121 37.99 6.34 1.78
CA THR A 121 38.70 6.22 0.50
C THR A 121 38.47 7.38 -0.45
N GLY A 122 37.44 8.23 -0.20
CA GLY A 122 37.05 9.30 -1.08
C GLY A 122 36.42 8.87 -2.41
N ASN A 123 36.35 7.57 -2.68
CA ASN A 123 35.78 7.06 -3.92
C ASN A 123 34.27 7.30 -3.99
N ALA A 124 33.74 7.45 -5.19
CA ALA A 124 32.31 7.55 -5.40
C ALA A 124 31.62 6.21 -5.09
N ILE A 125 30.58 6.27 -4.25
CA ILE A 125 29.74 5.12 -3.89
C ILE A 125 28.28 5.50 -4.14
N ALA A 126 27.40 4.51 -4.26
CA ALA A 126 25.97 4.78 -4.31
C ALA A 126 25.51 5.42 -2.99
N SER A 127 24.68 6.44 -3.10
CA SER A 127 24.07 7.06 -1.93
C SER A 127 23.23 6.03 -1.16
N PRO A 128 23.33 5.94 0.17
CA PRO A 128 22.52 5.02 0.98
C PRO A 128 21.02 5.27 0.83
N TYR A 129 20.62 6.50 0.51
CA TYR A 129 19.21 6.84 0.28
C TYR A 129 18.60 6.10 -0.89
N VAL A 130 19.39 5.75 -1.92
CA VAL A 130 18.93 5.00 -3.10
C VAL A 130 18.48 3.60 -2.70
N SER A 131 19.26 2.88 -1.89
CA SER A 131 18.87 1.54 -1.43
C SER A 131 17.69 1.57 -0.46
N MET A 132 17.63 2.59 0.41
CA MET A 132 16.52 2.80 1.33
C MET A 132 15.22 3.12 0.58
N SER A 133 15.26 4.00 -0.42
CA SER A 133 14.10 4.31 -1.27
C SER A 133 13.55 3.06 -1.95
N GLN A 134 14.42 2.23 -2.54
CA GLN A 134 14.01 0.97 -3.17
C GLN A 134 13.36 -0.02 -2.18
N GLN A 135 13.85 -0.07 -0.94
CA GLN A 135 13.27 -0.92 0.10
C GLN A 135 11.88 -0.42 0.50
N TYR A 136 11.72 0.88 0.77
CA TYR A 136 10.42 1.46 1.10
C TYR A 136 9.43 1.35 -0.06
N MET A 137 9.85 1.57 -1.30
CA MET A 137 9.02 1.37 -2.48
C MET A 137 8.46 -0.06 -2.56
N LYS A 138 9.31 -1.07 -2.33
CA LYS A 138 8.87 -2.47 -2.30
C LYS A 138 7.91 -2.74 -1.16
N GLN A 139 8.17 -2.20 0.03
CA GLN A 139 7.32 -2.34 1.20
C GLN A 139 5.96 -1.68 0.98
N VAL A 140 5.92 -0.46 0.46
CA VAL A 140 4.69 0.26 0.11
C VAL A 140 3.85 -0.55 -0.86
N ASN A 141 4.45 -1.03 -1.96
CA ASN A 141 3.74 -1.82 -2.95
C ASN A 141 3.20 -3.15 -2.37
N GLN A 142 3.97 -3.79 -1.48
CA GLN A 142 3.55 -5.04 -0.84
C GLN A 142 2.38 -4.82 0.12
N ILE A 143 2.43 -3.76 0.94
CA ILE A 143 1.36 -3.44 1.90
C ILE A 143 0.12 -3.00 1.14
N TRP A 144 0.28 -2.13 0.14
CA TRP A 144 -0.83 -1.69 -0.71
C TRP A 144 -1.52 -2.85 -1.39
N TYR A 145 -0.76 -3.80 -1.91
CA TYR A 145 -1.33 -5.00 -2.52
C TYR A 145 -2.22 -5.78 -1.54
N GLN A 146 -1.84 -5.88 -0.27
CA GLN A 146 -2.64 -6.54 0.76
C GLN A 146 -3.94 -5.78 1.03
N ILE A 147 -3.88 -4.45 1.19
CA ILE A 147 -5.05 -3.58 1.36
C ILE A 147 -5.97 -3.72 0.15
N PHE A 148 -5.42 -3.61 -1.05
CA PHE A 148 -6.19 -3.68 -2.30
C PHE A 148 -6.86 -5.04 -2.51
N GLN A 149 -6.23 -6.15 -2.08
CA GLN A 149 -6.84 -7.48 -2.17
C GLN A 149 -8.11 -7.57 -1.32
N VAL A 150 -8.11 -7.02 -0.10
CA VAL A 150 -9.30 -6.98 0.75
C VAL A 150 -10.42 -6.23 0.05
N VAL A 151 -10.13 -5.06 -0.51
CA VAL A 151 -11.13 -4.27 -1.25
C VAL A 151 -11.63 -5.00 -2.49
N LYS A 152 -10.72 -5.60 -3.26
CA LYS A 152 -11.07 -6.36 -4.47
C LYS A 152 -12.01 -7.55 -4.19
N GLU A 153 -11.84 -8.20 -3.05
CA GLU A 153 -12.64 -9.37 -2.66
C GLU A 153 -13.99 -9.01 -2.05
N ASN A 154 -14.10 -7.83 -1.44
CA ASN A 154 -15.25 -7.45 -0.64
C ASN A 154 -16.06 -6.27 -1.20
N CYS A 155 -15.47 -5.40 -2.00
CA CYS A 155 -16.18 -4.28 -2.61
C CYS A 155 -17.00 -4.72 -3.82
N SER A 156 -18.31 -4.45 -3.79
CA SER A 156 -19.23 -4.72 -4.89
C SER A 156 -19.31 -3.59 -5.92
N GLN A 157 -18.79 -2.41 -5.58
CA GLN A 157 -18.81 -1.25 -6.46
C GLN A 157 -17.65 -1.29 -7.47
N PRO A 158 -17.86 -0.82 -8.70
CA PRO A 158 -16.78 -0.71 -9.68
C PRO A 158 -15.71 0.27 -9.20
N PHE A 159 -14.44 -0.06 -9.49
CA PHE A 159 -13.33 0.82 -9.18
C PHE A 159 -13.36 2.03 -10.12
N SER A 160 -13.77 3.17 -9.62
CA SER A 160 -13.73 4.45 -10.32
C SER A 160 -12.93 5.47 -9.50
N GLY A 161 -12.09 6.25 -10.18
CA GLY A 161 -11.25 7.29 -9.54
C GLY A 161 -9.86 6.81 -9.16
N ASN A 162 -9.07 7.74 -8.64
CA ASN A 162 -7.70 7.50 -8.20
C ASN A 162 -7.67 6.65 -6.92
N THR A 163 -6.61 5.89 -6.78
CA THR A 163 -6.33 5.18 -5.53
C THR A 163 -5.31 5.98 -4.71
N PRO A 164 -5.24 5.79 -3.37
CA PRO A 164 -4.19 6.39 -2.55
C PRO A 164 -2.77 6.11 -3.06
N GLN A 165 -2.55 5.00 -3.75
CA GLN A 165 -1.27 4.68 -4.38
C GLN A 165 -0.97 5.57 -5.59
N ASP A 166 -2.00 5.96 -6.37
CA ASP A 166 -1.84 6.88 -7.49
C ASP A 166 -1.50 8.28 -6.98
N ASP A 167 -2.12 8.72 -5.88
CA ASP A 167 -1.85 9.99 -5.23
C ASP A 167 -0.42 10.04 -4.66
N VAL A 168 0.10 8.94 -4.12
CA VAL A 168 1.51 8.81 -3.72
C VAL A 168 2.44 9.02 -4.90
N MET A 169 2.14 8.42 -6.05
CA MET A 169 2.94 8.59 -7.27
C MET A 169 2.91 10.04 -7.76
N GLU A 170 1.78 10.70 -7.68
CA GLU A 170 1.66 12.13 -8.02
C GLU A 170 2.50 13.01 -7.07
N ARG A 171 2.43 12.77 -5.77
CA ARG A 171 3.26 13.47 -4.77
C ARG A 171 4.76 13.32 -5.05
N LEU A 172 5.22 12.11 -5.39
CA LEU A 172 6.61 11.85 -5.76
C LEU A 172 7.04 12.61 -7.02
N LEU A 173 6.14 12.71 -8.01
CA LEU A 173 6.40 13.48 -9.23
C LEU A 173 6.44 14.99 -8.98
N MET A 174 5.57 15.50 -8.10
CA MET A 174 5.56 16.92 -7.69
C MET A 174 6.81 17.30 -6.92
N THR A 175 7.33 16.43 -6.06
CA THR A 175 8.59 16.63 -5.33
C THR A 175 9.78 16.85 -6.29
N ARG A 176 9.74 16.25 -7.48
CA ARG A 176 10.77 16.43 -8.52
C ARG A 176 10.63 17.73 -9.34
N LYS A 177 9.43 18.31 -9.42
CA LYS A 177 9.17 19.53 -10.18
C LYS A 177 9.46 20.83 -9.40
N GLY A 178 9.61 20.75 -8.10
CA GLY A 178 9.85 21.89 -7.21
C GLY A 178 11.32 22.33 -7.12
N MET A 179 12.20 21.86 -8.03
CA MET A 179 13.58 22.30 -8.16
C MET A 179 13.79 23.15 -9.39
#